data_03f1f025cf005a9df359a2c1f605e6e6
#
_entry.id   03f1f025cf005a9df359a2c1f605e6e6
#
_cell.length_a   1.000
_cell.length_b   1.000
_cell.length_c   1.000
_cell.angle_alpha   90.00
_cell.angle_beta   90.00
_cell.angle_gamma   90.00
#
_symmetry.space_group_name_H-M   'P 1'
#
loop_
_entity.id
_entity.type
_entity.pdbx_description
1 polymer ?
#
loop_
_entity_poly.entity_id
_entity_poly.type
_entity_poly.pdbx_seq_one_letter_code
_entity_poly.pdbx_strand_id
1 'polypeptide(L)'
;MEILDLYDDYGNKLEKTIVRGDIPHDNENIMLSIVFIKNSAGKYLIQKSSKEKGGNYTTTGGHVTHNEDSLTTIIRELAEEIGLTGVEKNIKHLVTFKYPDRYCLFAVYLLENINVDITKLKLQKEEVESVSWLTKEEILELIDNGSFLESHGYIFKNYVVGG
;
A
#
# COMPACT_ATOMS: atom_id res chain seq x y z
N MET A 1 9.60 17.94 -5.01
CA MET A 1 10.63 16.95 -4.64
C MET A 1 10.35 16.43 -3.24
N GLU A 2 9.97 15.17 -3.14
CA GLU A 2 9.65 14.58 -1.83
C GLU A 2 10.89 14.25 -1.02
N ILE A 3 10.85 14.57 0.26
CA ILE A 3 11.87 14.18 1.23
C ILE A 3 11.30 13.04 2.07
N LEU A 4 12.07 11.98 2.19
CA LEU A 4 11.67 10.77 2.94
C LEU A 4 12.60 10.59 4.13
N ASP A 5 12.04 10.12 5.24
CA ASP A 5 12.85 9.67 6.37
C ASP A 5 13.48 8.33 6.05
N LEU A 6 14.63 8.05 6.65
CA LEU A 6 15.30 6.76 6.53
C LEU A 6 15.14 5.96 7.83
N TYR A 7 15.12 4.64 7.68
CA TYR A 7 14.93 3.68 8.77
C TYR A 7 16.01 2.60 8.68
N ASP A 8 16.42 2.05 9.81
CA ASP A 8 17.32 0.90 9.78
C ASP A 8 16.56 -0.37 9.35
N ASP A 9 17.26 -1.48 9.22
CA ASP A 9 16.66 -2.76 8.77
C ASP A 9 15.62 -3.32 9.74
N TYR A 10 15.56 -2.79 10.95
CA TYR A 10 14.62 -3.25 12.00
C TYR A 10 13.41 -2.31 12.14
N GLY A 11 13.35 -1.25 11.34
CA GLY A 11 12.23 -0.31 11.36
C GLY A 11 12.42 0.88 12.30
N ASN A 12 13.59 1.05 12.87
CA ASN A 12 13.88 2.21 13.71
C ASN A 12 14.20 3.42 12.85
N LYS A 13 13.57 4.55 13.15
CA LYS A 13 13.81 5.78 12.40
C LYS A 13 15.21 6.30 12.69
N LEU A 14 15.93 6.59 11.62
CA LEU A 14 17.25 7.22 11.69
C LEU A 14 17.09 8.74 11.64
N GLU A 15 18.10 9.48 12.12
CA GLU A 15 18.11 10.94 12.01
C GLU A 15 18.71 11.36 10.68
N LYS A 16 18.13 10.80 9.60
CA LYS A 16 18.58 11.02 8.23
C LYS A 16 17.37 11.07 7.30
N THR A 17 17.52 11.84 6.24
CA THR A 17 16.53 11.92 5.17
C THR A 17 17.17 11.64 3.82
N ILE A 18 16.34 11.38 2.83
CA ILE A 18 16.76 11.15 1.46
C ILE A 18 15.72 11.79 0.53
N VAL A 19 16.14 12.19 -0.63
CA VAL A 19 15.23 12.63 -1.69
C VAL A 19 14.68 11.38 -2.38
N ARG A 20 13.36 11.34 -2.59
CA ARG A 20 12.72 10.22 -3.27
C ARG A 20 13.36 10.00 -4.64
N GLY A 21 13.78 8.77 -4.90
CA GLY A 21 14.48 8.38 -6.12
C GLY A 21 15.98 8.15 -5.92
N ASP A 22 16.56 8.73 -4.87
CA ASP A 22 17.96 8.46 -4.52
C ASP A 22 18.07 7.09 -3.86
N ILE A 23 19.23 6.46 -3.96
CA ILE A 23 19.46 5.11 -3.45
C ILE A 23 20.04 5.18 -2.05
N PRO A 24 19.37 4.57 -1.05
CA PRO A 24 19.92 4.51 0.31
C PRO A 24 21.18 3.65 0.39
N HIS A 25 21.98 3.88 1.44
CA HIS A 25 23.11 3.03 1.78
C HIS A 25 22.67 1.77 2.49
N ASP A 26 23.58 0.83 2.68
CA ASP A 26 23.30 -0.40 3.44
C ASP A 26 22.80 -0.06 4.85
N ASN A 27 21.82 -0.83 5.32
CA ASN A 27 21.12 -0.61 6.59
C ASN A 27 20.36 0.72 6.65
N GLU A 28 20.04 1.29 5.50
CA GLU A 28 19.15 2.45 5.38
C GLU A 28 18.01 2.09 4.44
N ASN A 29 16.79 2.40 4.84
CA ASN A 29 15.61 2.05 4.06
C ASN A 29 14.62 3.20 4.05
N ILE A 30 13.94 3.38 2.92
CA ILE A 30 12.70 4.17 2.90
C ILE A 30 11.57 3.30 3.45
N MET A 31 10.45 3.93 3.81
CA MET A 31 9.27 3.19 4.24
C MET A 31 8.10 3.50 3.31
N LEU A 32 7.40 2.44 2.93
CA LEU A 32 6.13 2.52 2.23
C LEU A 32 5.02 1.99 3.14
N SER A 33 3.84 2.58 3.00
CA SER A 33 2.66 2.14 3.74
C SER A 33 1.65 1.59 2.74
N ILE A 34 1.01 0.47 3.07
CA ILE A 34 0.09 -0.23 2.19
C ILE A 34 -1.10 -0.73 3.02
N VAL A 35 -2.30 -0.71 2.44
CA VAL A 35 -3.50 -1.22 3.10
C VAL A 35 -4.30 -2.11 2.16
N PHE A 36 -4.78 -3.25 2.68
CA PHE A 36 -5.78 -4.06 2.00
C PHE A 36 -7.13 -3.79 2.66
N ILE A 37 -8.17 -3.65 1.84
CA ILE A 37 -9.52 -3.28 2.27
C ILE A 37 -10.44 -4.45 1.96
N LYS A 38 -11.09 -4.98 3.00
CA LYS A 38 -11.93 -6.17 2.89
C LYS A 38 -13.37 -5.84 3.28
N ASN A 39 -14.32 -6.30 2.48
CA ASN A 39 -15.73 -6.13 2.80
C ASN A 39 -16.26 -7.32 3.61
N SER A 40 -17.52 -7.24 4.02
CA SER A 40 -18.16 -8.30 4.82
C SER A 40 -18.36 -9.61 4.04
N ALA A 41 -18.33 -9.56 2.71
CA ALA A 41 -18.42 -10.75 1.85
C ALA A 41 -17.06 -11.40 1.61
N GLY A 42 -15.98 -10.87 2.20
CA GLY A 42 -14.64 -11.43 2.05
C GLY A 42 -13.91 -11.03 0.78
N LYS A 43 -14.41 -10.05 0.06
CA LYS A 43 -13.74 -9.52 -1.14
C LYS A 43 -12.87 -8.33 -0.77
N TYR A 44 -11.84 -8.12 -1.57
CA TYR A 44 -10.86 -7.03 -1.37
C TYR A 44 -11.05 -5.94 -2.41
N LEU A 45 -10.89 -4.69 -1.99
CA LEU A 45 -10.95 -3.54 -2.89
C LEU A 45 -9.61 -3.38 -3.59
N ILE A 46 -9.58 -3.69 -4.87
CA ILE A 46 -8.35 -3.67 -5.66
C ILE A 46 -8.42 -2.53 -6.67
N GLN A 47 -7.31 -1.81 -6.78
CA GLN A 47 -7.12 -0.72 -7.72
C GLN A 47 -6.44 -1.24 -8.98
N LYS A 48 -6.77 -0.63 -10.11
CA LYS A 48 -5.94 -0.75 -11.30
C LYS A 48 -5.27 0.59 -11.49
N SER A 49 -3.95 0.62 -11.48
CA SER A 49 -3.21 1.87 -11.65
C SER A 49 -3.37 2.39 -13.07
N SER A 50 -3.21 3.71 -13.24
CA SER A 50 -3.27 4.32 -14.55
C SER A 50 -2.17 3.75 -15.46
N LYS A 51 -2.35 3.87 -16.77
CA LYS A 51 -1.35 3.40 -17.75
C LYS A 51 0.00 4.07 -17.52
N GLU A 52 -0.01 5.35 -17.17
CA GLU A 52 1.21 6.11 -16.87
C GLU A 52 1.95 5.56 -15.65
N LYS A 53 1.24 4.94 -14.71
CA LYS A 53 1.82 4.33 -13.51
C LYS A 53 2.05 2.83 -13.66
N GLY A 54 1.91 2.29 -14.86
CA GLY A 54 2.23 0.90 -15.17
C GLY A 54 1.04 -0.01 -15.44
N GLY A 55 -0.18 0.41 -15.14
CA GLY A 55 -1.40 -0.36 -15.45
C GLY A 55 -1.57 -1.66 -14.67
N ASN A 56 -0.86 -1.83 -13.55
CA ASN A 56 -0.95 -3.03 -12.73
C ASN A 56 -2.12 -2.97 -11.77
N TYR A 57 -2.59 -4.14 -11.35
CA TYR A 57 -3.51 -4.24 -10.22
C TYR A 57 -2.71 -4.07 -8.92
N THR A 58 -3.25 -3.28 -8.01
CA THR A 58 -2.58 -2.90 -6.75
C THR A 58 -3.62 -2.68 -5.65
N THR A 59 -3.15 -2.31 -4.48
CA THR A 59 -3.98 -1.73 -3.42
C THR A 59 -3.44 -0.35 -3.07
N THR A 60 -4.17 0.40 -2.24
CA THR A 60 -3.75 1.74 -1.82
C THR A 60 -2.44 1.70 -1.06
N GLY A 61 -1.51 2.57 -1.43
CA GLY A 61 -0.23 2.69 -0.75
C GLY A 61 0.54 3.93 -1.17
N GLY A 62 1.59 4.22 -0.44
CA GLY A 62 2.45 5.36 -0.75
C GLY A 62 3.68 5.43 0.13
N HIS A 63 4.58 6.34 -0.23
CA HIS A 63 5.81 6.59 0.51
C HIS A 63 5.52 7.36 1.80
N VAL A 64 6.14 6.94 2.89
CA VAL A 64 6.10 7.66 4.16
C VAL A 64 7.07 8.85 4.05
N THR A 65 6.53 10.05 4.02
CA THR A 65 7.31 11.27 3.84
C THR A 65 7.90 11.75 5.15
N HIS A 66 8.82 12.72 5.04
CA HIS A 66 9.50 13.32 6.20
C HIS A 66 8.50 13.80 7.24
N ASN A 67 8.72 13.45 8.51
CA ASN A 67 7.88 13.78 9.66
C ASN A 67 6.48 13.14 9.64
N GLU A 68 6.24 12.18 8.77
CA GLU A 68 4.98 11.43 8.73
C GLU A 68 5.22 10.02 9.26
N ASP A 69 4.25 9.44 9.97
CA ASP A 69 4.32 8.00 10.30
C ASP A 69 3.50 7.20 9.28
N SER A 70 3.67 5.88 9.31
CA SER A 70 3.03 5.01 8.31
C SER A 70 1.51 5.03 8.39
N LEU A 71 0.93 5.19 9.57
CA LEU A 71 -0.54 5.27 9.72
C LEU A 71 -1.08 6.56 9.11
N THR A 72 -0.43 7.68 9.39
CA THR A 72 -0.80 8.98 8.80
C THR A 72 -0.70 8.91 7.28
N THR A 73 0.36 8.29 6.77
CA THR A 73 0.54 8.11 5.32
C THR A 73 -0.63 7.35 4.71
N ILE A 74 -1.02 6.22 5.28
CA ILE A 74 -2.05 5.39 4.67
C ILE A 74 -3.43 6.06 4.73
N ILE A 75 -3.72 6.79 5.79
CA ILE A 75 -4.97 7.56 5.90
C ILE A 75 -5.00 8.64 4.81
N ARG A 76 -3.89 9.34 4.61
CA ARG A 76 -3.76 10.36 3.56
C ARG A 76 -3.92 9.76 2.17
N GLU A 77 -3.25 8.64 1.89
CA GLU A 77 -3.30 7.99 0.59
C GLU A 77 -4.71 7.46 0.26
N LEU A 78 -5.42 6.92 1.25
CA LEU A 78 -6.82 6.49 1.06
C LEU A 78 -7.70 7.65 0.63
N ALA A 79 -7.55 8.80 1.27
CA ALA A 79 -8.31 9.99 0.93
C ALA A 79 -7.94 10.52 -0.46
N GLU A 80 -6.65 10.55 -0.78
CA GLU A 80 -6.16 11.09 -2.06
C GLU A 80 -6.46 10.17 -3.24
N GLU A 81 -6.17 8.87 -3.12
CA GLU A 81 -6.25 7.94 -4.25
C GLU A 81 -7.69 7.53 -4.58
N ILE A 82 -8.51 7.25 -3.57
CA ILE A 82 -9.87 6.73 -3.78
C ILE A 82 -10.96 7.49 -3.05
N GLY A 83 -10.60 8.55 -2.33
CA GLY A 83 -11.60 9.36 -1.62
C GLY A 83 -12.25 8.66 -0.43
N LEU A 84 -11.58 7.69 0.16
CA LEU A 84 -12.09 6.98 1.33
C LEU A 84 -11.59 7.65 2.60
N THR A 85 -12.54 8.11 3.43
CA THR A 85 -12.25 8.81 4.69
C THR A 85 -13.10 8.24 5.81
N GLY A 86 -12.77 8.63 7.06
CA GLY A 86 -13.57 8.24 8.22
C GLY A 86 -13.37 6.79 8.66
N VAL A 87 -12.27 6.15 8.26
CA VAL A 87 -12.02 4.73 8.53
C VAL A 87 -10.92 4.49 9.55
N GLU A 88 -10.42 5.54 10.20
CA GLU A 88 -9.25 5.47 11.09
C GLU A 88 -9.44 4.46 12.23
N LYS A 89 -10.66 4.31 12.73
CA LYS A 89 -10.96 3.37 13.83
C LYS A 89 -10.93 1.92 13.39
N ASN A 90 -11.02 1.66 12.09
CA ASN A 90 -11.10 0.31 11.54
C ASN A 90 -9.77 -0.18 10.99
N ILE A 91 -8.74 0.66 10.98
CA ILE A 91 -7.41 0.31 10.47
C ILE A 91 -6.65 -0.50 11.50
N LYS A 92 -6.15 -1.66 11.06
CA LYS A 92 -5.38 -2.57 11.88
C LYS A 92 -4.00 -2.76 11.27
N HIS A 93 -2.94 -2.54 12.06
CA HIS A 93 -1.57 -2.81 11.64
C HIS A 93 -1.33 -4.33 11.65
N LEU A 94 -0.88 -4.89 10.54
CA LEU A 94 -0.55 -6.31 10.45
C LEU A 94 0.91 -6.58 10.72
N VAL A 95 1.81 -5.88 10.04
CA VAL A 95 3.24 -6.12 10.11
C VAL A 95 3.99 -4.93 9.49
N THR A 96 5.22 -4.74 9.96
CA THR A 96 6.20 -3.90 9.26
C THR A 96 7.42 -4.80 9.02
N PHE A 97 7.86 -4.88 7.77
CA PHE A 97 8.95 -5.80 7.41
C PHE A 97 9.84 -5.19 6.33
N LYS A 98 11.08 -5.69 6.26
CA LYS A 98 12.01 -5.31 5.18
C LYS A 98 11.73 -6.15 3.96
N TYR A 99 11.46 -5.48 2.83
CA TYR A 99 11.23 -6.17 1.56
C TYR A 99 12.55 -6.80 1.07
N PRO A 100 12.53 -8.08 0.64
CA PRO A 100 13.76 -8.76 0.24
C PRO A 100 14.49 -8.04 -0.90
N ASP A 101 15.80 -7.91 -0.75
CA ASP A 101 16.72 -7.35 -1.75
C ASP A 101 16.41 -5.91 -2.20
N ARG A 102 15.73 -5.15 -1.36
CA ARG A 102 15.41 -3.75 -1.61
C ARG A 102 15.73 -2.90 -0.38
N TYR A 103 15.94 -1.61 -0.61
CA TYR A 103 16.18 -0.65 0.47
C TYR A 103 14.85 -0.04 0.93
N CYS A 104 13.90 -0.90 1.25
CA CYS A 104 12.60 -0.44 1.71
C CYS A 104 11.97 -1.37 2.73
N LEU A 105 11.19 -0.75 3.62
CA LEU A 105 10.32 -1.41 4.57
C LEU A 105 8.88 -1.16 4.14
N PHE A 106 8.01 -2.14 4.39
CA PHE A 106 6.57 -1.96 4.20
C PHE A 106 5.87 -2.05 5.55
N ALA A 107 5.05 -1.03 5.83
CA ALA A 107 4.08 -1.08 6.93
C ALA A 107 2.75 -1.50 6.32
N VAL A 108 2.25 -2.65 6.72
CA VAL A 108 1.06 -3.28 6.14
C VAL A 108 -0.13 -3.13 7.06
N TYR A 109 -1.22 -2.60 6.53
CA TYR A 109 -2.47 -2.38 7.25
C TYR A 109 -3.61 -3.15 6.61
N LEU A 110 -4.64 -3.43 7.42
CA LEU A 110 -5.87 -4.08 6.97
C LEU A 110 -7.08 -3.27 7.46
N LEU A 111 -8.01 -3.03 6.56
CA LEU A 111 -9.34 -2.51 6.86
C LEU A 111 -10.35 -3.63 6.64
N GLU A 112 -11.12 -3.97 7.67
CA GLU A 112 -12.14 -5.01 7.57
C GLU A 112 -13.54 -4.44 7.69
N ASN A 113 -14.52 -5.16 7.15
CA ASN A 113 -15.94 -4.81 7.20
C ASN A 113 -16.23 -3.44 6.57
N ILE A 114 -15.56 -3.13 5.49
CA ILE A 114 -15.77 -1.89 4.74
C ILE A 114 -16.68 -2.22 3.55
N ASN A 115 -17.93 -1.74 3.62
CA ASN A 115 -18.97 -2.05 2.63
C ASN A 115 -19.34 -0.79 1.85
N VAL A 116 -18.35 -0.16 1.22
CA VAL A 116 -18.59 1.05 0.43
C VAL A 116 -19.10 0.70 -0.96
N ASP A 117 -19.93 1.59 -1.49
CA ASP A 117 -20.32 1.54 -2.89
C ASP A 117 -19.18 2.15 -3.72
N ILE A 118 -18.47 1.33 -4.48
CA ILE A 118 -17.29 1.76 -5.23
C ILE A 118 -17.63 2.81 -6.31
N THR A 119 -18.88 2.86 -6.75
CA THR A 119 -19.31 3.88 -7.73
C THR A 119 -19.32 5.28 -7.13
N LYS A 120 -19.33 5.39 -5.82
CA LYS A 120 -19.34 6.67 -5.09
C LYS A 120 -17.93 7.11 -4.66
N LEU A 121 -16.93 6.30 -4.88
CA LEU A 121 -15.55 6.66 -4.55
C LEU A 121 -15.04 7.68 -5.57
N LYS A 122 -14.17 8.58 -5.08
CA LYS A 122 -13.58 9.61 -5.92
C LYS A 122 -12.13 9.22 -6.23
N LEU A 123 -11.90 8.74 -7.44
CA LEU A 123 -10.59 8.25 -7.85
C LEU A 123 -9.69 9.39 -8.33
N GLN A 124 -8.44 9.35 -7.90
CA GLN A 124 -7.39 10.22 -8.42
C GLN A 124 -6.91 9.62 -9.75
N LYS A 125 -7.48 10.10 -10.86
CA LYS A 125 -7.31 9.47 -12.18
C LYS A 125 -5.87 9.39 -12.67
N GLU A 126 -5.00 10.28 -12.23
CA GLU A 126 -3.57 10.24 -12.56
C GLU A 126 -2.89 9.01 -11.98
N GLU A 127 -3.42 8.48 -10.87
CA GLU A 127 -2.86 7.33 -10.17
C GLU A 127 -3.70 6.06 -10.35
N VAL A 128 -5.03 6.20 -10.30
CA VAL A 128 -5.97 5.09 -10.23
C VAL A 128 -6.94 5.14 -11.40
N GLU A 129 -6.87 4.16 -12.29
CA GLU A 129 -7.80 4.05 -13.43
C GLU A 129 -9.17 3.59 -12.98
N SER A 130 -9.22 2.54 -12.17
CA SER A 130 -10.47 1.92 -11.71
C SER A 130 -10.27 1.16 -10.41
N VAL A 131 -11.39 0.81 -9.76
CA VAL A 131 -11.41 -0.05 -8.58
C VAL A 131 -12.45 -1.13 -8.75
N SER A 132 -12.26 -2.28 -8.10
CA SER A 132 -13.20 -3.39 -8.12
C SER A 132 -13.07 -4.22 -6.85
N TRP A 133 -14.17 -4.90 -6.50
CA TRP A 133 -14.15 -5.90 -5.42
C TRP A 133 -13.77 -7.25 -6.01
N LEU A 134 -12.65 -7.82 -5.56
CA LEU A 134 -12.15 -9.10 -6.05
C LEU A 134 -12.07 -10.13 -4.93
N THR A 135 -12.31 -11.37 -5.28
CA THR A 135 -12.13 -12.48 -4.34
C THR A 135 -10.62 -12.75 -4.17
N LYS A 136 -10.30 -13.46 -3.08
CA LYS A 136 -8.93 -13.94 -2.85
C LYS A 136 -8.40 -14.71 -4.07
N GLU A 137 -9.24 -15.59 -4.63
CA GLU A 137 -8.84 -16.44 -5.77
C GLU A 137 -8.56 -15.60 -7.02
N GLU A 138 -9.38 -14.60 -7.27
CA GLU A 138 -9.15 -13.68 -8.39
C GLU A 138 -7.85 -12.91 -8.23
N ILE A 139 -7.52 -12.47 -7.02
CA ILE A 139 -6.28 -11.76 -6.74
C ILE A 139 -5.08 -12.68 -6.93
N LEU A 140 -5.16 -13.92 -6.43
CA LEU A 140 -4.07 -14.89 -6.60
C LEU A 140 -3.82 -15.20 -8.08
N GLU A 141 -4.86 -15.27 -8.89
CA GLU A 141 -4.72 -15.45 -10.33
C GLU A 141 -4.01 -14.27 -10.99
N LEU A 142 -4.35 -13.04 -10.59
CA LEU A 142 -3.67 -11.83 -11.11
C LEU A 142 -2.21 -11.78 -10.69
N ILE A 143 -1.88 -12.27 -9.49
CA ILE A 143 -0.50 -12.36 -9.03
C ILE A 143 0.25 -13.38 -9.89
N ASP A 144 -0.32 -14.54 -10.09
CA ASP A 144 0.31 -15.64 -10.84
C ASP A 144 0.55 -15.29 -12.31
N ASN A 145 -0.33 -14.51 -12.94
CA ASN A 145 -0.19 -14.13 -14.34
C ASN A 145 0.62 -12.84 -14.56
N GLY A 146 1.16 -12.25 -13.48
CA GLY A 146 2.01 -11.06 -13.58
C GLY A 146 1.26 -9.73 -13.71
N SER A 147 -0.07 -9.73 -13.55
CA SER A 147 -0.88 -8.50 -13.67
C SER A 147 -0.93 -7.69 -12.39
N PHE A 148 -0.58 -8.28 -11.27
CA PHE A 148 -0.56 -7.62 -9.96
C PHE A 148 0.83 -7.08 -9.68
N LEU A 149 0.93 -5.89 -9.09
CA LEU A 149 2.22 -5.30 -8.74
C LEU A 149 2.97 -6.28 -7.82
N GLU A 150 4.22 -6.58 -8.16
CA GLU A 150 5.00 -7.64 -7.52
C GLU A 150 5.07 -7.51 -5.99
N SER A 151 5.42 -6.32 -5.50
CA SER A 151 5.54 -6.12 -4.05
C SER A 151 4.20 -6.26 -3.33
N HIS A 152 3.13 -5.75 -3.92
CA HIS A 152 1.79 -5.86 -3.34
C HIS A 152 1.28 -7.30 -3.36
N GLY A 153 1.60 -8.05 -4.41
CA GLY A 153 1.28 -9.47 -4.51
C GLY A 153 2.04 -10.30 -3.47
N TYR A 154 3.31 -10.01 -3.29
CA TYR A 154 4.13 -10.64 -2.25
C TYR A 154 3.51 -10.43 -0.86
N ILE A 155 3.11 -9.20 -0.57
CA ILE A 155 2.49 -8.84 0.72
C ILE A 155 1.16 -9.56 0.90
N PHE A 156 0.34 -9.59 -0.13
CA PHE A 156 -0.96 -10.26 -0.08
C PHE A 156 -0.80 -11.74 0.26
N LYS A 157 0.08 -12.43 -0.44
CA LYS A 157 0.29 -13.89 -0.25
C LYS A 157 0.90 -14.21 1.11
N ASN A 158 1.84 -13.40 1.58
CA ASN A 158 2.62 -13.75 2.78
C ASN A 158 2.03 -13.21 4.08
N TYR A 159 1.32 -12.08 4.03
CA TYR A 159 0.89 -11.39 5.26
C TYR A 159 -0.62 -11.18 5.36
N VAL A 160 -1.34 -11.18 4.26
CA VAL A 160 -2.80 -10.96 4.30
C VAL A 160 -3.55 -12.28 4.34
N VAL A 161 -3.28 -13.20 3.41
CA VAL A 161 -3.99 -14.48 3.33
C VAL A 161 -3.16 -15.69 3.75
N GLY A 162 -1.85 -15.59 3.76
CA GLY A 162 -0.96 -16.69 4.10
C GLY A 162 -0.40 -16.63 5.51
N GLY A 163 -0.75 -15.57 6.22
CA GLY A 163 -0.22 -15.30 7.57
C GLY A 163 -0.83 -16.12 8.68
#